data_03ef8699fdd2ce7a09db0613f7da1dca
#
_entry.id   03ef8699fdd2ce7a09db0613f7da1dca
#
_cell.length_a   1.000
_cell.length_b   1.000
_cell.length_c   1.000
_cell.angle_alpha   90.00
_cell.angle_beta   90.00
_cell.angle_gamma   90.00
#
_symmetry.space_group_name_H-M   'P 1'
#
loop_
_entity.id
_entity.type
_entity.pdbx_description
1 polymer ?
#
loop_
_entity_poly.entity_id
_entity_poly.type
_entity_poly.pdbx_seq_one_letter_code
_entity_poly.pdbx_strand_id
1 'polypeptide(L)'
;VKAHDAEQRPIANYEDWLVASYGRKFAELFPMQYTRKYHLTTASNMSTDWLGPRMYRPSIEELLRGALAPWNPEVHYITNFRYPKRGGFVSYLHEFPKIAEIRLGHEVVAVDPRQRTVRFANGKTTGYSALVSSLPLPELIPMVAGVPRDVVDAAGRLACSTCVLVNVGVNRADLSEAQITYAYDEDLSFTRLSFPHMLSANNAPPGFGSIQAEVYFSSKYRPRTLTTEQVIDQVIADVHVA
;
A
#
# COMPACT_ATOMS: atom_id res chain seq x y z
N VAL A 1 -21.47 20.38 -14.73
CA VAL A 1 -22.75 19.88 -14.21
C VAL A 1 -23.41 18.97 -15.23
N LYS A 2 -23.59 19.40 -16.51
CA LYS A 2 -24.20 18.56 -17.55
C LYS A 2 -23.39 17.32 -17.94
N ALA A 3 -22.08 17.31 -17.70
CA ALA A 3 -21.21 16.16 -17.99
C ALA A 3 -21.32 15.04 -16.94
N HIS A 4 -21.81 15.33 -15.74
CA HIS A 4 -21.91 14.35 -14.66
C HIS A 4 -23.14 13.44 -14.81
N ASP A 5 -24.23 13.95 -15.37
CA ASP A 5 -25.49 13.20 -15.56
C ASP A 5 -25.62 12.56 -16.97
N ALA A 6 -24.75 12.96 -17.91
CA ALA A 6 -25.00 12.67 -19.33
C ALA A 6 -24.46 11.34 -19.85
N GLU A 7 -23.62 10.63 -19.09
CA GLU A 7 -23.07 9.34 -19.56
C GLU A 7 -23.04 8.32 -18.43
N GLN A 8 -24.13 7.57 -18.27
CA GLN A 8 -24.11 6.26 -17.62
C GLN A 8 -23.36 5.28 -18.52
N ARG A 9 -22.07 5.51 -18.73
CA ARG A 9 -21.20 4.50 -19.35
C ARG A 9 -21.11 3.31 -18.42
N PRO A 10 -21.14 2.08 -18.94
CA PRO A 10 -20.88 0.91 -18.11
C PRO A 10 -19.49 1.06 -17.48
N ILE A 11 -19.42 0.87 -16.19
CA ILE A 11 -18.16 0.89 -15.45
C ILE A 11 -17.49 -0.47 -15.66
N ALA A 12 -16.50 -0.54 -16.54
CA ALA A 12 -15.78 -1.75 -16.86
C ALA A 12 -14.48 -1.91 -16.02
N ASN A 13 -13.94 -0.81 -15.55
CA ASN A 13 -12.65 -0.77 -14.82
C ASN A 13 -12.59 0.42 -13.87
N TYR A 14 -11.48 0.53 -13.13
CA TYR A 14 -11.29 1.59 -12.13
C TYR A 14 -11.18 2.99 -12.75
N GLU A 15 -10.65 3.12 -13.97
CA GLU A 15 -10.61 4.41 -14.67
C GLU A 15 -12.01 4.94 -14.95
N ASP A 16 -12.91 4.10 -15.47
CA ASP A 16 -14.31 4.47 -15.71
C ASP A 16 -14.98 4.90 -14.41
N TRP A 17 -14.71 4.19 -13.32
CA TRP A 17 -15.26 4.52 -12.01
C TRP A 17 -14.76 5.89 -11.51
N LEU A 18 -13.45 6.17 -11.65
CA LEU A 18 -12.86 7.45 -11.25
C LEU A 18 -13.45 8.62 -12.04
N VAL A 19 -13.59 8.45 -13.37
CA VAL A 19 -14.17 9.48 -14.23
C VAL A 19 -15.64 9.72 -13.89
N ALA A 20 -16.40 8.65 -13.66
CA ALA A 20 -17.81 8.74 -13.27
C ALA A 20 -18.00 9.37 -11.87
N SER A 21 -17.04 9.18 -10.97
CA SER A 21 -17.14 9.67 -9.59
C SER A 21 -16.66 11.12 -9.42
N TYR A 22 -15.60 11.52 -10.13
CA TYR A 22 -14.92 12.80 -9.88
C TYR A 22 -14.86 13.71 -11.11
N GLY A 23 -15.25 13.21 -12.27
CA GLY A 23 -15.03 13.88 -13.55
C GLY A 23 -13.61 13.67 -14.08
N ARG A 24 -13.46 13.72 -15.42
CA ARG A 24 -12.21 13.38 -16.11
C ARG A 24 -11.00 14.18 -15.62
N LYS A 25 -11.15 15.51 -15.56
CA LYS A 25 -10.00 16.38 -15.21
C LYS A 25 -9.44 16.11 -13.84
N PHE A 26 -10.30 15.95 -12.83
CA PHE A 26 -9.86 15.63 -11.47
C PHE A 26 -9.27 14.22 -11.40
N ALA A 27 -9.92 13.25 -12.05
CA ALA A 27 -9.45 11.87 -12.08
C ALA A 27 -8.02 11.75 -12.66
N GLU A 28 -7.73 12.47 -13.75
CA GLU A 28 -6.43 12.50 -14.41
C GLU A 28 -5.34 13.18 -13.55
N LEU A 29 -5.67 14.29 -12.89
CA LEU A 29 -4.71 15.07 -12.13
C LEU A 29 -4.31 14.44 -10.79
N PHE A 30 -5.18 13.65 -10.18
CA PHE A 30 -4.95 13.12 -8.83
C PHE A 30 -5.02 11.59 -8.77
N PRO A 31 -6.19 10.93 -8.69
CA PRO A 31 -6.23 9.51 -8.38
C PRO A 31 -5.62 8.61 -9.46
N MET A 32 -5.63 8.99 -10.74
CA MET A 32 -4.95 8.20 -11.78
C MET A 32 -3.43 8.32 -11.67
N GLN A 33 -2.88 9.49 -11.32
CA GLN A 33 -1.45 9.65 -11.06
C GLN A 33 -1.05 8.83 -9.83
N TYR A 34 -1.79 8.95 -8.74
CA TYR A 34 -1.56 8.15 -7.54
C TYR A 34 -1.64 6.64 -7.83
N THR A 35 -2.59 6.21 -8.65
CA THR A 35 -2.74 4.81 -9.06
C THR A 35 -1.47 4.30 -9.76
N ARG A 36 -0.89 5.08 -10.69
CA ARG A 36 0.37 4.71 -11.35
C ARG A 36 1.56 4.62 -10.40
N LYS A 37 1.58 5.44 -9.36
CA LYS A 37 2.63 5.43 -8.33
C LYS A 37 2.46 4.29 -7.33
N TYR A 38 1.23 4.09 -6.83
CA TYR A 38 0.93 3.16 -5.74
C TYR A 38 0.69 1.74 -6.23
N HIS A 39 -0.17 1.58 -7.26
CA HIS A 39 -0.48 0.27 -7.84
C HIS A 39 0.47 -0.12 -8.99
N LEU A 40 1.30 0.82 -9.46
CA LEU A 40 2.32 0.62 -10.50
C LEU A 40 1.74 0.23 -11.87
N THR A 41 0.45 0.43 -12.06
CA THR A 41 -0.29 0.17 -13.28
C THR A 41 -1.32 1.27 -13.51
N THR A 42 -1.94 1.28 -14.69
CA THR A 42 -3.01 2.23 -15.01
C THR A 42 -4.32 1.84 -14.35
N ALA A 43 -5.18 2.81 -14.07
CA ALA A 43 -6.51 2.55 -13.52
C ALA A 43 -7.38 1.70 -14.46
N SER A 44 -7.17 1.80 -15.78
CA SER A 44 -7.85 0.96 -16.78
C SER A 44 -7.50 -0.54 -16.68
N ASN A 45 -6.34 -0.88 -16.08
CA ASN A 45 -5.92 -2.27 -15.85
C ASN A 45 -6.35 -2.82 -14.48
N MET A 46 -7.27 -2.16 -13.80
CA MET A 46 -7.74 -2.56 -12.47
C MET A 46 -9.25 -2.79 -12.48
N SER A 47 -9.71 -3.89 -11.85
CA SER A 47 -11.14 -4.10 -11.62
C SER A 47 -11.67 -3.14 -10.55
N THR A 48 -12.99 -3.13 -10.38
CA THR A 48 -13.68 -2.33 -9.35
C THR A 48 -14.12 -3.15 -8.14
N ASP A 49 -13.90 -4.46 -8.12
CA ASP A 49 -14.40 -5.37 -7.08
C ASP A 49 -13.82 -5.11 -5.68
N TRP A 50 -12.64 -4.49 -5.63
CA TRP A 50 -11.96 -4.12 -4.39
C TRP A 50 -12.41 -2.79 -3.81
N LEU A 51 -13.16 -1.99 -4.59
CA LEU A 51 -13.69 -0.70 -4.16
C LEU A 51 -14.74 -0.92 -3.07
N GLY A 52 -14.61 -0.51 -1.98
CA GLY A 52 -15.58 -0.58 -0.88
C GLY A 52 -15.89 0.83 -0.37
N PRO A 53 -16.34 0.94 0.88
CA PRO A 53 -16.61 2.23 1.51
C PRO A 53 -15.36 3.12 1.68
N ARG A 54 -14.18 2.60 1.34
CA ARG A 54 -12.91 3.36 1.37
C ARG A 54 -12.84 4.45 0.31
N MET A 55 -13.56 4.28 -0.80
CA MET A 55 -13.56 5.22 -1.92
C MET A 55 -14.84 6.05 -1.86
N TYR A 56 -14.70 7.24 -1.32
CA TYR A 56 -15.81 8.18 -1.23
C TYR A 56 -16.19 8.73 -2.60
N ARG A 57 -17.49 8.74 -2.91
CA ARG A 57 -18.05 9.36 -4.11
C ARG A 57 -18.85 10.59 -3.69
N PRO A 58 -18.32 11.81 -3.91
CA PRO A 58 -19.01 13.03 -3.52
C PRO A 58 -20.27 13.24 -4.39
N SER A 59 -21.28 13.84 -3.78
CA SER A 59 -22.44 14.36 -4.51
C SER A 59 -22.05 15.61 -5.30
N ILE A 60 -22.85 15.96 -6.31
CA ILE A 60 -22.63 17.18 -7.08
C ILE A 60 -22.72 18.44 -6.19
N GLU A 61 -23.58 18.42 -5.17
CA GLU A 61 -23.72 19.51 -4.20
C GLU A 61 -22.44 19.69 -3.40
N GLU A 62 -21.83 18.61 -2.92
CA GLU A 62 -20.56 18.64 -2.18
C GLU A 62 -19.42 19.18 -3.05
N LEU A 63 -19.34 18.77 -4.32
CA LEU A 63 -18.35 19.28 -5.27
C LEU A 63 -18.52 20.80 -5.49
N LEU A 64 -19.75 21.26 -5.64
CA LEU A 64 -20.03 22.70 -5.84
C LEU A 64 -19.75 23.51 -4.57
N ARG A 65 -20.10 22.99 -3.38
CA ARG A 65 -19.78 23.64 -2.11
C ARG A 65 -18.27 23.78 -1.92
N GLY A 66 -17.51 22.70 -2.15
CA GLY A 66 -16.06 22.70 -2.02
C GLY A 66 -15.35 23.61 -3.05
N ALA A 67 -15.96 23.84 -4.22
CA ALA A 67 -15.44 24.79 -5.22
C ALA A 67 -15.69 26.25 -4.88
N LEU A 68 -16.70 26.56 -4.07
CA LEU A 68 -17.08 27.93 -3.70
C LEU A 68 -16.48 28.41 -2.38
N ALA A 69 -16.21 27.49 -1.46
CA ALA A 69 -15.63 27.79 -0.16
C ALA A 69 -14.82 26.60 0.39
N PRO A 70 -13.80 26.84 1.24
CA PRO A 70 -13.12 25.78 1.94
C PRO A 70 -14.15 24.93 2.73
N TRP A 71 -14.36 23.71 2.31
CA TRP A 71 -15.27 22.78 2.94
C TRP A 71 -14.64 21.40 2.93
N ASN A 72 -14.48 20.82 4.12
CA ASN A 72 -13.89 19.49 4.29
C ASN A 72 -14.85 18.64 5.10
N PRO A 73 -15.73 17.86 4.45
CA PRO A 73 -16.59 16.94 5.17
C PRO A 73 -15.75 15.83 5.80
N GLU A 74 -16.11 15.40 6.99
CA GLU A 74 -15.50 14.24 7.65
C GLU A 74 -15.98 12.94 6.99
N VAL A 75 -15.51 12.70 5.77
CA VAL A 75 -15.89 11.52 4.95
C VAL A 75 -14.87 10.39 5.00
N HIS A 76 -13.80 10.56 5.75
CA HIS A 76 -12.79 9.52 5.87
C HIS A 76 -13.36 8.32 6.65
N TYR A 77 -13.22 7.10 6.09
CA TYR A 77 -13.72 5.86 6.70
C TYR A 77 -13.06 5.52 8.04
N ILE A 78 -11.92 6.13 8.36
CA ILE A 78 -11.25 6.08 9.67
C ILE A 78 -11.24 7.49 10.25
N THR A 79 -12.09 7.74 11.22
CA THR A 79 -12.15 9.02 11.94
C THR A 79 -11.18 9.05 13.12
N ASN A 80 -10.90 7.88 13.70
CA ASN A 80 -9.98 7.72 14.83
C ASN A 80 -9.12 6.48 14.64
N PHE A 81 -7.85 6.57 15.04
CA PHE A 81 -6.95 5.43 15.11
C PHE A 81 -6.19 5.41 16.44
N ARG A 82 -5.64 4.26 16.77
CA ARG A 82 -4.78 4.10 17.94
C ARG A 82 -3.37 3.77 17.50
N TYR A 83 -2.40 4.37 18.16
CA TYR A 83 -0.99 4.11 17.95
C TYR A 83 -0.31 3.85 19.29
N PRO A 84 0.69 2.95 19.39
CA PRO A 84 1.39 2.69 20.63
C PRO A 84 2.11 3.93 21.14
N LYS A 85 1.95 4.24 22.41
CA LYS A 85 2.62 5.39 23.04
C LYS A 85 4.14 5.21 23.05
N ARG A 86 4.62 3.96 23.17
CA ARG A 86 6.05 3.61 23.22
C ARG A 86 6.33 2.33 22.44
N GLY A 87 7.56 2.19 21.93
CA GLY A 87 8.03 0.98 21.25
C GLY A 87 7.66 0.90 19.77
N GLY A 88 7.06 1.96 19.20
CA GLY A 88 6.67 2.00 17.80
C GLY A 88 5.57 0.98 17.44
N PHE A 89 5.26 0.84 16.17
CA PHE A 89 4.18 -0.04 15.69
C PHE A 89 4.44 -1.53 16.05
N VAL A 90 5.71 -1.94 16.06
CA VAL A 90 6.10 -3.32 16.38
C VAL A 90 5.67 -3.75 17.80
N SER A 91 5.42 -2.80 18.70
CA SER A 91 4.98 -3.14 20.07
C SER A 91 3.64 -3.89 20.13
N TYR A 92 2.79 -3.78 19.09
CA TYR A 92 1.59 -4.60 18.95
C TYR A 92 1.90 -6.10 18.87
N LEU A 93 3.10 -6.47 18.43
CA LEU A 93 3.50 -7.85 18.23
C LEU A 93 4.17 -8.48 19.47
N HIS A 94 4.49 -7.70 20.51
CA HIS A 94 5.26 -8.16 21.66
C HIS A 94 4.60 -9.28 22.47
N GLU A 95 3.27 -9.39 22.41
CA GLU A 95 2.55 -10.44 23.14
C GLU A 95 2.48 -11.78 22.36
N PHE A 96 2.61 -11.74 21.02
CA PHE A 96 2.47 -12.96 20.20
C PHE A 96 3.49 -14.06 20.54
N PRO A 97 4.79 -13.76 20.77
CA PRO A 97 5.76 -14.79 21.15
C PRO A 97 5.44 -15.51 22.47
N LYS A 98 4.58 -14.92 23.30
CA LYS A 98 4.18 -15.53 24.58
C LYS A 98 3.08 -16.58 24.41
N ILE A 99 2.30 -16.51 23.32
CA ILE A 99 1.12 -17.35 23.08
C ILE A 99 1.26 -18.21 21.81
N ALA A 100 2.27 -17.98 20.98
CA ALA A 100 2.51 -18.71 19.74
C ALA A 100 4.00 -19.03 19.59
N GLU A 101 4.28 -20.24 19.08
CA GLU A 101 5.63 -20.61 18.71
C GLU A 101 6.02 -19.94 17.39
N ILE A 102 6.98 -19.02 17.41
CA ILE A 102 7.50 -18.33 16.25
C ILE A 102 8.84 -18.95 15.85
N ARG A 103 8.93 -19.47 14.65
CA ARG A 103 10.15 -20.07 14.07
C ARG A 103 10.71 -19.18 12.98
N LEU A 104 11.75 -18.43 13.30
CA LEU A 104 12.51 -17.64 12.33
C LEU A 104 13.47 -18.53 11.51
N GLY A 105 13.92 -18.06 10.33
CA GLY A 105 14.82 -18.81 9.47
C GLY A 105 14.18 -20.06 8.85
N HIS A 106 12.87 -20.08 8.72
CA HIS A 106 12.08 -21.16 8.14
C HIS A 106 11.38 -20.66 6.88
N GLU A 107 12.15 -20.33 5.83
CA GLU A 107 11.63 -19.96 4.53
C GLU A 107 10.90 -21.14 3.89
N VAL A 108 9.63 -20.98 3.55
CA VAL A 108 8.80 -21.99 2.91
C VAL A 108 9.20 -22.10 1.44
N VAL A 109 9.50 -23.32 0.98
CA VAL A 109 9.84 -23.62 -0.41
C VAL A 109 8.90 -24.62 -1.08
N ALA A 110 8.09 -25.37 -0.31
CA ALA A 110 7.06 -26.24 -0.86
C ALA A 110 5.95 -26.51 0.16
N VAL A 111 4.74 -26.69 -0.36
CA VAL A 111 3.55 -27.09 0.39
C VAL A 111 2.93 -28.30 -0.30
N ASP A 112 2.69 -29.37 0.46
CA ASP A 112 1.95 -30.56 -0.01
C ASP A 112 0.59 -30.62 0.73
N PRO A 113 -0.53 -30.24 0.08
CA PRO A 113 -1.85 -30.27 0.70
C PRO A 113 -2.37 -31.68 0.95
N ARG A 114 -1.93 -32.70 0.18
CA ARG A 114 -2.36 -34.09 0.33
C ARG A 114 -1.71 -34.73 1.54
N GLN A 115 -0.41 -34.53 1.70
CA GLN A 115 0.35 -35.00 2.85
C GLN A 115 0.22 -34.07 4.07
N ARG A 116 -0.35 -32.84 3.88
CA ARG A 116 -0.43 -31.78 4.89
C ARG A 116 0.94 -31.46 5.47
N THR A 117 1.92 -31.21 4.60
CA THR A 117 3.28 -30.87 4.99
C THR A 117 3.76 -29.58 4.35
N VAL A 118 4.65 -28.87 5.06
CA VAL A 118 5.39 -27.70 4.58
C VAL A 118 6.87 -28.02 4.67
N ARG A 119 7.60 -27.79 3.57
CA ARG A 119 9.06 -27.95 3.50
C ARG A 119 9.73 -26.58 3.46
N PHE A 120 10.81 -26.45 4.19
CA PHE A 120 11.59 -25.22 4.33
C PHE A 120 12.92 -25.31 3.57
N ALA A 121 13.50 -24.15 3.21
CA ALA A 121 14.79 -24.03 2.53
C ALA A 121 15.95 -24.68 3.33
N ASN A 122 15.86 -24.72 4.67
CA ASN A 122 16.82 -25.38 5.55
C ASN A 122 16.71 -26.92 5.56
N GLY A 123 15.90 -27.50 4.68
CA GLY A 123 15.69 -28.94 4.54
C GLY A 123 14.68 -29.57 5.53
N LYS A 124 14.23 -28.82 6.53
CA LYS A 124 13.21 -29.32 7.48
C LYS A 124 11.84 -29.41 6.84
N THR A 125 11.02 -30.34 7.34
CA THR A 125 9.63 -30.50 6.96
C THR A 125 8.77 -30.57 8.23
N THR A 126 7.59 -29.95 8.20
CA THR A 126 6.64 -30.00 9.32
C THR A 126 5.24 -30.35 8.81
N GLY A 127 4.48 -31.12 9.60
CA GLY A 127 3.08 -31.39 9.32
C GLY A 127 2.17 -30.28 9.90
N TYR A 128 0.96 -30.17 9.34
CA TYR A 128 -0.07 -29.24 9.84
C TYR A 128 -1.46 -29.89 9.79
N SER A 129 -2.33 -29.47 10.69
CA SER A 129 -3.77 -29.77 10.65
C SER A 129 -4.55 -28.74 9.84
N ALA A 130 -4.15 -27.46 9.95
CA ALA A 130 -4.65 -26.34 9.17
C ALA A 130 -3.48 -25.41 8.82
N LEU A 131 -3.52 -24.81 7.64
CA LEU A 131 -2.50 -23.88 7.14
C LEU A 131 -3.15 -22.57 6.73
N VAL A 132 -2.63 -21.47 7.26
CA VAL A 132 -2.96 -20.11 6.84
C VAL A 132 -1.70 -19.48 6.28
N SER A 133 -1.77 -18.96 5.06
CA SER A 133 -0.64 -18.30 4.39
C SER A 133 -0.94 -16.83 4.17
N SER A 134 0.03 -15.97 4.46
CA SER A 134 0.03 -14.56 4.11
C SER A 134 0.92 -14.25 2.89
N LEU A 135 1.49 -15.27 2.23
CA LEU A 135 2.27 -15.08 1.01
C LEU A 135 1.36 -14.61 -0.14
N PRO A 136 1.85 -13.74 -1.02
CA PRO A 136 1.15 -13.39 -2.25
C PRO A 136 0.87 -14.64 -3.10
N LEU A 137 -0.34 -14.73 -3.69
CA LEU A 137 -0.71 -15.90 -4.50
C LEU A 137 0.26 -16.19 -5.66
N PRO A 138 0.83 -15.19 -6.37
CA PRO A 138 1.85 -15.47 -7.39
C PRO A 138 3.09 -16.21 -6.87
N GLU A 139 3.42 -16.03 -5.59
CA GLU A 139 4.55 -16.70 -4.93
C GLU A 139 4.13 -18.04 -4.31
N LEU A 140 2.97 -18.09 -3.68
CA LEU A 140 2.48 -19.28 -3.00
C LEU A 140 2.14 -20.41 -3.97
N ILE A 141 1.37 -20.12 -5.03
CA ILE A 141 0.81 -21.15 -5.92
C ILE A 141 1.89 -22.02 -6.58
N PRO A 142 3.02 -21.48 -7.06
CA PRO A 142 4.11 -22.32 -7.59
C PRO A 142 4.75 -23.27 -6.59
N MET A 143 4.62 -23.00 -5.28
CA MET A 143 5.16 -23.86 -4.22
C MET A 143 4.21 -25.00 -3.82
N VAL A 144 2.95 -24.94 -4.24
CA VAL A 144 1.92 -25.92 -3.84
C VAL A 144 1.89 -27.11 -4.78
N ALA A 145 2.05 -28.30 -4.25
CA ALA A 145 2.03 -29.54 -5.03
C ALA A 145 0.62 -29.86 -5.56
N GLY A 146 0.55 -30.32 -6.82
CA GLY A 146 -0.69 -30.80 -7.44
C GLY A 146 -1.69 -29.73 -7.82
N VAL A 147 -1.27 -28.47 -7.95
CA VAL A 147 -2.11 -27.36 -8.42
C VAL A 147 -2.43 -27.55 -9.90
N PRO A 148 -3.71 -27.43 -10.32
CA PRO A 148 -4.11 -27.46 -11.73
C PRO A 148 -3.41 -26.38 -12.57
N ARG A 149 -3.13 -26.66 -13.84
CA ARG A 149 -2.39 -25.78 -14.74
C ARG A 149 -3.04 -24.41 -14.92
N ASP A 150 -4.36 -24.39 -15.06
CA ASP A 150 -5.15 -23.17 -15.20
C ASP A 150 -5.05 -22.25 -13.97
N VAL A 151 -4.93 -22.82 -12.76
CA VAL A 151 -4.72 -22.07 -11.50
C VAL A 151 -3.30 -21.48 -11.46
N VAL A 152 -2.28 -22.26 -11.88
CA VAL A 152 -0.89 -21.75 -12.00
C VAL A 152 -0.85 -20.58 -12.99
N ASP A 153 -1.49 -20.72 -14.16
CA ASP A 153 -1.54 -19.69 -15.18
C ASP A 153 -2.33 -18.45 -14.69
N ALA A 154 -3.38 -18.65 -13.91
CA ALA A 154 -4.12 -17.56 -13.27
C ALA A 154 -3.26 -16.81 -12.26
N ALA A 155 -2.54 -17.50 -11.39
CA ALA A 155 -1.62 -16.90 -10.43
C ALA A 155 -0.51 -16.09 -11.13
N GLY A 156 0.03 -16.60 -12.24
CA GLY A 156 1.02 -15.88 -13.06
C GLY A 156 0.49 -14.59 -13.71
N ARG A 157 -0.82 -14.44 -13.84
CA ARG A 157 -1.44 -13.18 -14.31
C ARG A 157 -1.60 -12.13 -13.23
N LEU A 158 -1.58 -12.51 -11.96
CA LEU A 158 -1.63 -11.56 -10.84
C LEU A 158 -0.34 -10.77 -10.73
N ALA A 159 -0.42 -9.66 -10.05
CA ALA A 159 0.74 -8.85 -9.68
C ALA A 159 0.63 -8.47 -8.20
N CYS A 160 1.77 -8.33 -7.56
CA CYS A 160 1.86 -7.70 -6.24
C CYS A 160 2.89 -6.57 -6.28
N SER A 161 2.70 -5.60 -5.39
CA SER A 161 3.67 -4.54 -5.15
C SER A 161 4.57 -4.91 -3.98
N THR A 162 5.82 -4.45 -4.06
CA THR A 162 6.78 -4.46 -2.97
C THR A 162 7.00 -3.03 -2.53
N CYS A 163 6.91 -2.76 -1.24
CA CYS A 163 7.18 -1.45 -0.68
C CYS A 163 8.58 -1.41 -0.06
N VAL A 164 9.39 -0.45 -0.47
CA VAL A 164 10.63 -0.09 0.19
C VAL A 164 10.35 1.09 1.10
N LEU A 165 10.61 0.92 2.39
CA LEU A 165 10.49 1.98 3.39
C LEU A 165 11.85 2.61 3.62
N VAL A 166 11.98 3.91 3.33
CA VAL A 166 13.17 4.69 3.64
C VAL A 166 12.87 5.56 4.86
N ASN A 167 13.61 5.32 5.94
CA ASN A 167 13.47 6.08 7.18
C ASN A 167 14.60 7.10 7.29
N VAL A 168 14.26 8.38 7.46
CA VAL A 168 15.19 9.48 7.57
C VAL A 168 15.02 10.17 8.93
N GLY A 169 16.08 10.22 9.71
CA GLY A 169 16.14 11.04 10.93
C GLY A 169 16.48 12.50 10.58
N VAL A 170 15.80 13.46 11.19
CA VAL A 170 15.96 14.88 10.91
C VAL A 170 16.18 15.66 12.20
N ASN A 171 17.14 16.60 12.15
CA ASN A 171 17.53 17.42 13.31
C ASN A 171 16.54 18.60 13.56
N ARG A 172 15.25 18.33 13.46
CA ARG A 172 14.15 19.23 13.82
C ARG A 172 12.84 18.45 13.91
N ALA A 173 11.91 18.86 14.75
CA ALA A 173 10.63 18.18 14.96
C ALA A 173 9.46 18.84 14.18
N ASP A 174 9.63 20.07 13.75
CA ASP A 174 8.61 20.90 13.07
C ASP A 174 8.62 20.69 11.55
N LEU A 175 8.55 19.42 11.10
CA LEU A 175 8.62 19.06 9.68
C LEU A 175 7.29 19.21 8.95
N SER A 176 6.18 18.98 9.65
CA SER A 176 4.85 18.97 9.07
C SER A 176 3.80 19.10 10.17
N GLU A 177 2.65 19.68 9.86
CA GLU A 177 1.46 19.64 10.71
C GLU A 177 0.66 18.35 10.51
N ALA A 178 0.90 17.65 9.40
CA ALA A 178 0.24 16.40 9.06
C ALA A 178 1.03 15.18 9.58
N GLN A 179 0.32 14.13 9.97
CA GLN A 179 0.91 12.84 10.31
C GLN A 179 1.33 12.05 9.07
N ILE A 180 0.64 12.27 7.95
CA ILE A 180 0.84 11.58 6.68
C ILE A 180 0.56 12.56 5.55
N THR A 181 1.43 12.56 4.54
CA THR A 181 1.26 13.32 3.30
C THR A 181 1.35 12.39 2.11
N TYR A 182 0.50 12.61 1.09
CA TYR A 182 0.49 11.84 -0.15
C TYR A 182 1.09 12.68 -1.28
N ALA A 183 2.03 12.10 -2.02
CA ALA A 183 2.66 12.71 -3.17
C ALA A 183 2.03 12.17 -4.47
N TYR A 184 1.35 13.02 -5.21
CA TYR A 184 0.75 12.67 -6.50
C TYR A 184 1.71 12.85 -7.66
N ASP A 185 2.67 13.77 -7.55
CA ASP A 185 3.63 14.10 -8.60
C ASP A 185 4.48 12.89 -8.98
N GLU A 186 4.53 12.59 -10.27
CA GLU A 186 5.18 11.38 -10.79
C GLU A 186 6.71 11.49 -10.84
N ASP A 187 7.26 12.68 -10.73
CA ASP A 187 8.69 12.96 -10.63
C ASP A 187 9.27 12.70 -9.23
N LEU A 188 8.43 12.63 -8.19
CA LEU A 188 8.85 12.19 -6.86
C LEU A 188 8.80 10.65 -6.76
N SER A 189 9.87 10.04 -6.26
CA SER A 189 9.99 8.58 -6.15
C SER A 189 9.03 7.95 -5.14
N PHE A 190 8.71 8.65 -4.07
CA PHE A 190 7.80 8.17 -3.03
C PHE A 190 6.33 8.51 -3.34
N THR A 191 5.42 7.71 -2.79
CA THR A 191 3.96 7.93 -2.88
C THR A 191 3.40 8.55 -1.61
N ARG A 192 4.04 8.28 -0.48
CA ARG A 192 3.59 8.72 0.84
C ARG A 192 4.77 9.01 1.75
N LEU A 193 4.66 10.10 2.48
CA LEU A 193 5.50 10.41 3.61
C LEU A 193 4.68 10.26 4.89
N SER A 194 5.22 9.55 5.86
CA SER A 194 4.70 9.52 7.23
C SER A 194 5.69 10.19 8.15
N PHE A 195 5.19 10.81 9.22
CA PHE A 195 5.99 11.49 10.23
C PHE A 195 5.82 10.75 11.57
N PRO A 196 6.62 9.69 11.82
CA PRO A 196 6.42 8.82 12.99
C PRO A 196 6.45 9.55 14.34
N HIS A 197 7.24 10.62 14.47
CA HIS A 197 7.27 11.45 15.67
C HIS A 197 5.94 12.18 15.95
N MET A 198 5.13 12.44 14.91
CA MET A 198 3.78 12.99 15.05
C MET A 198 2.76 11.94 15.51
N LEU A 199 3.01 10.66 15.29
CA LEU A 199 2.18 9.55 15.79
C LEU A 199 2.44 9.28 17.27
N SER A 200 3.70 9.39 17.70
CA SER A 200 4.12 9.35 19.10
C SER A 200 5.42 10.09 19.27
N ALA A 201 5.46 11.00 20.24
CA ALA A 201 6.68 11.74 20.61
C ALA A 201 7.85 10.82 21.05
N ASN A 202 7.58 9.54 21.35
CA ASN A 202 8.60 8.55 21.69
C ASN A 202 9.25 7.86 20.46
N ASN A 203 8.82 8.21 19.26
CA ASN A 203 9.40 7.66 18.02
C ASN A 203 10.63 8.44 17.52
N ALA A 204 10.96 9.56 18.15
CA ALA A 204 12.18 10.31 17.90
C ALA A 204 12.72 10.88 19.22
N PRO A 205 14.03 11.20 19.33
CA PRO A 205 14.57 11.94 20.45
C PRO A 205 13.91 13.33 20.58
N PRO A 206 13.86 13.93 21.77
CA PRO A 206 13.32 15.28 21.95
C PRO A 206 14.01 16.31 21.02
N GLY A 207 13.23 17.10 20.30
CA GLY A 207 13.73 18.11 19.36
C GLY A 207 14.07 17.56 17.96
N PHE A 208 14.02 16.24 17.76
CA PHE A 208 14.26 15.60 16.47
C PHE A 208 12.95 15.11 15.84
N GLY A 209 12.97 14.96 14.53
CA GLY A 209 11.89 14.40 13.74
C GLY A 209 12.33 13.16 12.97
N SER A 210 11.37 12.53 12.36
CA SER A 210 11.60 11.39 11.45
C SER A 210 10.60 11.43 10.29
N ILE A 211 11.08 11.03 9.12
CA ILE A 211 10.30 10.85 7.91
C ILE A 211 10.39 9.39 7.52
N GLN A 212 9.27 8.78 7.14
CA GLN A 212 9.23 7.48 6.52
C GLN A 212 8.59 7.62 5.14
N ALA A 213 9.40 7.40 4.10
CA ALA A 213 8.99 7.47 2.71
C ALA A 213 8.69 6.08 2.16
N GLU A 214 7.60 5.94 1.40
CA GLU A 214 7.18 4.69 0.77
C GLU A 214 7.44 4.75 -0.73
N VAL A 215 8.31 3.86 -1.22
CA VAL A 215 8.63 3.68 -2.63
C VAL A 215 8.15 2.30 -3.07
N TYR A 216 7.34 2.25 -4.13
CA TYR A 216 6.73 1.01 -4.58
C TYR A 216 7.38 0.47 -5.85
N PHE A 217 7.53 -0.86 -5.91
CA PHE A 217 8.04 -1.64 -7.02
C PHE A 217 7.13 -2.84 -7.28
N SER A 218 7.24 -3.44 -8.46
CA SER A 218 6.58 -4.69 -8.80
C SER A 218 7.43 -5.44 -9.81
N SER A 219 7.65 -6.72 -9.61
CA SER A 219 8.36 -7.56 -10.57
C SER A 219 7.70 -7.55 -11.97
N LYS A 220 6.39 -7.30 -12.04
CA LYS A 220 5.60 -7.28 -13.28
C LYS A 220 5.52 -5.91 -13.95
N TYR A 221 5.29 -4.84 -13.18
CA TYR A 221 4.96 -3.52 -13.75
C TYR A 221 6.07 -2.49 -13.60
N ARG A 222 6.85 -2.55 -12.53
CA ARG A 222 7.98 -1.66 -12.25
C ARG A 222 9.06 -2.45 -11.51
N PRO A 223 9.88 -3.24 -12.21
CA PRO A 223 11.00 -3.97 -11.60
C PRO A 223 11.95 -3.01 -10.90
N ARG A 224 12.43 -3.41 -9.73
CA ARG A 224 13.45 -2.65 -9.01
C ARG A 224 14.80 -2.85 -9.69
N THR A 225 15.29 -1.82 -10.39
CA THR A 225 16.61 -1.79 -11.04
C THR A 225 17.67 -1.09 -10.21
N LEU A 226 17.23 -0.31 -9.20
CA LEU A 226 18.11 0.45 -8.30
C LEU A 226 18.58 -0.40 -7.13
N THR A 227 19.83 -0.17 -6.69
CA THR A 227 20.32 -0.70 -5.42
C THR A 227 19.59 -0.05 -4.23
N THR A 228 19.79 -0.58 -3.03
CA THR A 228 19.19 0.00 -1.83
C THR A 228 19.72 1.41 -1.57
N GLU A 229 21.01 1.63 -1.75
CA GLU A 229 21.68 2.91 -1.60
C GLU A 229 21.13 3.93 -2.60
N GLN A 230 20.98 3.55 -3.86
CA GLN A 230 20.41 4.43 -4.89
C GLN A 230 18.96 4.83 -4.59
N VAL A 231 18.15 3.92 -4.04
CA VAL A 231 16.77 4.26 -3.60
C VAL A 231 16.79 5.26 -2.43
N ILE A 232 17.72 5.07 -1.49
CA ILE A 232 17.88 5.99 -0.34
C ILE A 232 18.30 7.38 -0.84
N ASP A 233 19.32 7.47 -1.69
CA ASP A 233 19.81 8.73 -2.23
C ASP A 233 18.73 9.48 -3.02
N GLN A 234 17.96 8.75 -3.84
CA GLN A 234 16.84 9.32 -4.58
C GLN A 234 15.77 9.89 -3.64
N VAL A 235 15.36 9.12 -2.63
CA VAL A 235 14.36 9.57 -1.65
C VAL A 235 14.85 10.80 -0.89
N ILE A 236 16.12 10.84 -0.48
CA ILE A 236 16.69 12.01 0.21
C ILE A 236 16.65 13.24 -0.69
N ALA A 237 17.02 13.09 -1.96
CA ALA A 237 16.95 14.18 -2.94
C ALA A 237 15.51 14.68 -3.12
N ASP A 238 14.55 13.76 -3.30
CA ASP A 238 13.14 14.10 -3.52
C ASP A 238 12.49 14.75 -2.29
N VAL A 239 12.84 14.33 -1.08
CA VAL A 239 12.35 14.94 0.18
C VAL A 239 12.84 16.39 0.34
N HIS A 240 13.99 16.76 -0.25
CA HIS A 240 14.48 18.14 -0.22
C HIS A 240 13.71 19.09 -1.18
N VAL A 241 13.02 18.52 -2.16
CA VAL A 241 12.27 19.27 -3.18
C VAL A 241 10.78 19.37 -2.81
N ALA A 242 10.25 18.36 -2.10
CA ALA A 242 8.84 18.26 -1.71
C ALA A 242 8.51 19.12 -0.48
#